data_d68137dd77afd7d2cc55484d9eb2f4a6
#
_entry.id   d68137dd77afd7d2cc55484d9eb2f4a6
#
_cell.length_a   1.000
_cell.length_b   1.000
_cell.length_c   1.000
_cell.angle_alpha   90.00
_cell.angle_beta   90.00
_cell.angle_gamma   90.00
#
_symmetry.space_group_name_H-M   'P 1'
#
loop_
_entity.id
_entity.type
_entity.pdbx_description
1 polymer ?
#
loop_
_entity_poly.entity_id
_entity_poly.type
_entity_poly.pdbx_seq_one_letter_code
_entity_poly.pdbx_strand_id
1 'polypeptide(L)'
;FDPSQPNCLGAGVQGALIGDPTNPLDGALGPAGDAFVGGLNILSQINDLGGTKDVYNQQSTNFALFTHNIINFTDRLNLTLGLRYTNETKDFDATFGNDNTFCPQQRALQGSTLLNPTFLANFPASLRPTLQGLGGGLLALSCQGNSTSELDGVSLSDTRKEDEFTGTAVLSFKPTDRLLTYASYSRGYKAGGFNLDRSALSNPVTFNVNTIDPSNLQFAQETVDAYEIGAKYDGRDWTLTLAGFRQEFSNFQLNTFN
;
A
#
# COMPACT_ATOMS: atom_id res chain seq x y z
N PHE A 1 -32.25 -4.71 0.74
CA PHE A 1 -31.18 -5.43 1.43
C PHE A 1 -31.79 -6.47 2.35
N ASP A 2 -31.45 -7.73 2.19
CA ASP A 2 -31.88 -8.82 3.06
C ASP A 2 -30.65 -9.64 3.49
N PRO A 3 -30.20 -9.49 4.74
CA PRO A 3 -29.01 -10.18 5.23
C PRO A 3 -29.19 -11.69 5.40
N SER A 4 -30.42 -12.19 5.29
CA SER A 4 -30.70 -13.65 5.33
C SER A 4 -30.45 -14.34 3.99
N GLN A 5 -30.33 -13.57 2.90
CA GLN A 5 -30.04 -14.11 1.57
C GLN A 5 -28.53 -14.15 1.32
N PRO A 6 -28.03 -15.19 0.66
CA PRO A 6 -26.60 -15.34 0.37
C PRO A 6 -25.99 -14.15 -0.38
N ASN A 7 -26.74 -13.51 -1.27
CA ASN A 7 -26.31 -12.36 -2.07
C ASN A 7 -26.75 -11.00 -1.49
N CYS A 8 -27.30 -10.97 -0.27
CA CYS A 8 -27.85 -9.79 0.41
C CYS A 8 -28.98 -9.08 -0.35
N LEU A 9 -29.56 -9.70 -1.38
CA LEU A 9 -30.69 -9.15 -2.14
C LEU A 9 -32.02 -9.64 -1.55
N GLY A 10 -32.97 -8.73 -1.33
CA GLY A 10 -34.33 -9.14 -1.00
C GLY A 10 -35.00 -9.85 -2.18
N ALA A 11 -35.93 -10.76 -1.89
CA ALA A 11 -36.62 -11.58 -2.90
C ALA A 11 -37.27 -10.73 -4.02
N GLY A 12 -37.78 -9.55 -3.71
CA GLY A 12 -38.35 -8.66 -4.72
C GLY A 12 -37.33 -8.06 -5.67
N VAL A 13 -36.13 -7.72 -5.18
CA VAL A 13 -35.02 -7.24 -6.03
C VAL A 13 -34.45 -8.37 -6.87
N GLN A 14 -34.30 -9.54 -6.30
CA GLN A 14 -33.82 -10.72 -7.01
C GLN A 14 -34.80 -11.11 -8.13
N GLY A 15 -36.11 -11.16 -7.84
CA GLY A 15 -37.15 -11.42 -8.84
C GLY A 15 -37.20 -10.35 -9.95
N ALA A 16 -36.92 -9.09 -9.63
CA ALA A 16 -36.83 -8.03 -10.65
C ALA A 16 -35.61 -8.16 -11.58
N LEU A 17 -34.51 -8.73 -11.08
CA LEU A 17 -33.28 -8.91 -11.87
C LEU A 17 -33.30 -10.15 -12.75
N ILE A 18 -33.71 -11.29 -12.18
CA ILE A 18 -33.66 -12.61 -12.85
C ILE A 18 -35.01 -13.15 -13.29
N GLY A 19 -36.09 -12.48 -12.89
CA GLY A 19 -37.44 -12.95 -13.14
C GLY A 19 -37.93 -13.99 -12.11
N ASP A 20 -39.24 -14.22 -12.12
CA ASP A 20 -39.89 -15.30 -11.37
C ASP A 20 -40.11 -16.49 -12.34
N PRO A 21 -39.57 -17.66 -12.06
CA PRO A 21 -39.76 -18.81 -12.93
C PRO A 21 -41.24 -19.19 -13.16
N THR A 22 -42.14 -18.67 -12.34
CA THR A 22 -43.61 -18.81 -12.52
C THR A 22 -44.25 -17.64 -13.30
N ASN A 23 -43.49 -16.57 -13.58
CA ASN A 23 -43.93 -15.41 -14.36
C ASN A 23 -43.32 -15.44 -15.75
N PRO A 24 -44.11 -15.49 -16.83
CA PRO A 24 -43.59 -15.52 -18.21
C PRO A 24 -42.89 -14.23 -18.66
N LEU A 25 -42.89 -13.17 -17.83
CA LEU A 25 -42.10 -11.95 -18.05
C LEU A 25 -40.81 -12.12 -17.29
N ASP A 26 -39.74 -12.50 -17.98
CA ASP A 26 -38.38 -12.49 -17.43
C ASP A 26 -38.09 -11.13 -16.80
N GLY A 27 -37.30 -11.14 -15.71
CA GLY A 27 -36.86 -9.92 -15.05
C GLY A 27 -36.17 -8.95 -16.01
N ALA A 28 -36.06 -7.69 -15.62
CA ALA A 28 -35.63 -6.59 -16.48
C ALA A 28 -34.30 -6.81 -17.21
N LEU A 29 -33.42 -7.67 -16.68
CA LEU A 29 -32.10 -8.00 -17.24
C LEU A 29 -32.01 -9.44 -17.76
N GLY A 30 -33.01 -10.31 -17.53
CA GLY A 30 -32.99 -11.70 -17.96
C GLY A 30 -31.66 -12.41 -17.67
N PRO A 31 -31.06 -13.07 -18.70
CA PRO A 31 -29.80 -13.82 -18.50
C PRO A 31 -28.62 -12.97 -17.96
N ALA A 32 -28.62 -11.65 -18.15
CA ALA A 32 -27.64 -10.77 -17.55
C ALA A 32 -27.88 -10.56 -16.06
N GLY A 33 -29.15 -10.56 -15.63
CA GLY A 33 -29.55 -10.56 -14.22
C GLY A 33 -29.09 -11.83 -13.52
N ASP A 34 -29.29 -13.01 -14.16
CA ASP A 34 -28.79 -14.30 -13.66
C ASP A 34 -27.26 -14.28 -13.44
N ALA A 35 -26.51 -13.77 -14.41
CA ALA A 35 -25.07 -13.66 -14.32
C ALA A 35 -24.61 -12.70 -13.18
N PHE A 36 -25.32 -11.60 -13.00
CA PHE A 36 -25.05 -10.65 -11.92
C PHE A 36 -25.35 -11.25 -10.54
N VAL A 37 -26.54 -11.83 -10.35
CA VAL A 37 -26.91 -12.50 -9.09
C VAL A 37 -26.00 -13.70 -8.81
N GLY A 38 -25.64 -14.49 -9.83
CA GLY A 38 -24.66 -15.55 -9.71
C GLY A 38 -23.32 -15.05 -9.21
N GLY A 39 -22.84 -13.90 -9.71
CA GLY A 39 -21.62 -13.25 -9.24
C GLY A 39 -21.72 -12.78 -7.78
N LEU A 40 -22.84 -12.24 -7.35
CA LEU A 40 -23.08 -11.89 -5.95
C LEU A 40 -23.13 -13.11 -5.03
N ASN A 41 -23.69 -14.23 -5.52
CA ASN A 41 -23.69 -15.49 -4.79
C ASN A 41 -22.27 -16.04 -4.58
N ILE A 42 -21.38 -15.91 -5.57
CA ILE A 42 -19.96 -16.25 -5.41
C ILE A 42 -19.33 -15.35 -4.33
N LEU A 43 -19.54 -14.04 -4.39
CA LEU A 43 -19.00 -13.11 -3.39
C LEU A 43 -19.51 -13.41 -1.96
N SER A 44 -20.75 -13.85 -1.80
CA SER A 44 -21.30 -14.19 -0.49
C SER A 44 -20.61 -15.37 0.18
N GLN A 45 -19.93 -16.22 -0.59
CA GLN A 45 -19.22 -17.41 -0.13
C GLN A 45 -17.73 -17.18 0.09
N ILE A 46 -17.28 -15.93 0.14
CA ILE A 46 -15.85 -15.58 0.19
C ILE A 46 -15.12 -16.26 1.37
N ASN A 47 -15.78 -16.41 2.52
CA ASN A 47 -15.20 -17.05 3.71
C ASN A 47 -15.17 -18.59 3.61
N ASP A 48 -15.92 -19.19 2.69
CA ASP A 48 -16.07 -20.63 2.54
C ASP A 48 -15.21 -21.19 1.38
N LEU A 49 -14.62 -20.32 0.58
CA LEU A 49 -13.91 -20.69 -0.65
C LEU A 49 -12.38 -20.68 -0.51
N GLY A 50 -11.90 -20.68 0.72
CA GLY A 50 -10.48 -20.70 1.04
C GLY A 50 -9.90 -19.33 1.44
N GLY A 51 -8.57 -19.27 1.56
CA GLY A 51 -7.85 -18.09 2.01
C GLY A 51 -6.49 -17.93 1.36
N THR A 52 -5.78 -16.88 1.74
CA THR A 52 -4.39 -16.65 1.34
C THR A 52 -3.44 -17.07 2.42
N LYS A 53 -2.28 -17.60 2.04
CA LYS A 53 -1.19 -17.97 2.94
C LYS A 53 0.12 -17.51 2.33
N ASP A 54 0.45 -16.25 2.54
CA ASP A 54 1.67 -15.65 2.01
C ASP A 54 2.78 -15.75 3.04
N VAL A 55 3.97 -16.09 2.58
CA VAL A 55 5.19 -16.15 3.39
C VAL A 55 6.17 -15.13 2.86
N TYR A 56 6.60 -14.23 3.72
CA TYR A 56 7.59 -13.20 3.41
C TYR A 56 8.82 -13.39 4.29
N ASN A 57 9.99 -13.24 3.69
CA ASN A 57 11.26 -13.20 4.36
C ASN A 57 12.01 -11.96 3.90
N GLN A 58 12.48 -11.14 4.83
CA GLN A 58 13.31 -9.98 4.53
C GLN A 58 14.53 -9.99 5.43
N GLN A 59 15.71 -9.90 4.83
CA GLN A 59 16.97 -9.75 5.51
C GLN A 59 17.56 -8.38 5.18
N SER A 60 18.02 -7.65 6.21
CA SER A 60 18.72 -6.38 6.03
C SER A 60 20.14 -6.53 6.55
N THR A 61 21.10 -6.09 5.73
CA THR A 61 22.50 -5.99 6.08
C THR A 61 22.93 -4.54 5.89
N ASN A 62 23.46 -3.93 6.94
CA ASN A 62 23.97 -2.56 6.84
C ASN A 62 25.42 -2.44 7.35
N PHE A 63 26.14 -1.53 6.72
CA PHE A 63 27.46 -1.07 7.15
C PHE A 63 27.42 0.44 7.29
N ALA A 64 27.98 0.97 8.36
CA ALA A 64 28.07 2.40 8.54
C ALA A 64 29.42 2.85 9.09
N LEU A 65 29.91 3.95 8.56
CA LEU A 65 31.08 4.67 9.08
C LEU A 65 30.63 6.05 9.55
N PHE A 66 31.05 6.47 10.72
CA PHE A 66 30.68 7.77 11.25
C PHE A 66 31.83 8.46 11.96
N THR A 67 31.75 9.80 12.01
CA THR A 67 32.63 10.66 12.78
C THR A 67 31.81 11.70 13.56
N HIS A 68 32.30 12.07 14.71
CA HIS A 68 31.71 13.12 15.54
C HIS A 68 32.82 13.97 16.13
N ASN A 69 32.79 15.27 15.89
CA ASN A 69 33.84 16.19 16.26
C ASN A 69 33.25 17.43 16.95
N ILE A 70 33.89 17.88 18.01
CA ILE A 70 33.56 19.13 18.68
C ILE A 70 34.81 20.06 18.57
N ILE A 71 34.62 21.17 17.90
CA ILE A 71 35.65 22.17 17.67
C ILE A 71 35.34 23.36 18.55
N ASN A 72 36.18 23.64 19.54
CA ASN A 72 36.07 24.80 20.39
C ASN A 72 36.92 25.93 19.82
N PHE A 73 36.25 26.93 19.21
CA PHE A 73 36.96 28.14 18.72
C PHE A 73 37.36 29.07 19.88
N THR A 74 36.51 29.15 20.89
CA THR A 74 36.73 29.87 22.14
C THR A 74 36.01 29.14 23.27
N ASP A 75 36.20 29.57 24.52
CA ASP A 75 35.46 29.05 25.69
C ASP A 75 33.94 29.24 25.57
N ARG A 76 33.49 30.08 24.63
CA ARG A 76 32.07 30.46 24.45
C ARG A 76 31.50 30.08 23.09
N LEU A 77 32.34 29.68 22.12
CA LEU A 77 31.92 29.37 20.76
C LEU A 77 32.45 28.00 20.39
N ASN A 78 31.55 27.08 20.10
CA ASN A 78 31.89 25.75 19.63
C ASN A 78 31.03 25.31 18.44
N LEU A 79 31.59 24.44 17.62
CA LEU A 79 30.95 23.81 16.49
C LEU A 79 31.01 22.30 16.67
N THR A 80 29.85 21.67 16.69
CA THR A 80 29.74 20.21 16.65
C THR A 80 29.44 19.76 15.23
N LEU A 81 30.22 18.84 14.72
CA LEU A 81 30.05 18.24 13.39
C LEU A 81 29.95 16.72 13.51
N GLY A 82 28.88 16.16 13.02
CA GLY A 82 28.69 14.73 12.85
C GLY A 82 28.45 14.38 11.38
N LEU A 83 29.09 13.35 10.89
CA LEU A 83 28.86 12.80 9.55
C LEU A 83 28.80 11.29 9.65
N ARG A 84 27.85 10.69 8.95
CA ARG A 84 27.69 9.24 8.83
C ARG A 84 27.39 8.89 7.39
N TYR A 85 28.13 7.92 6.88
CA TYR A 85 27.80 7.19 5.68
C TYR A 85 27.21 5.84 6.07
N THR A 86 26.10 5.47 5.46
CA THR A 86 25.47 4.15 5.64
C THR A 86 25.27 3.54 4.27
N ASN A 87 25.63 2.26 4.13
CA ASN A 87 25.28 1.43 3.01
C ASN A 87 24.39 0.29 3.53
N GLU A 88 23.24 0.10 2.90
CA GLU A 88 22.26 -0.90 3.30
C GLU A 88 21.83 -1.75 2.10
N THR A 89 21.76 -3.05 2.32
CA THR A 89 21.22 -4.02 1.37
C THR A 89 20.07 -4.76 2.04
N LYS A 90 18.92 -4.81 1.38
CA LYS A 90 17.76 -5.59 1.79
C LYS A 90 17.46 -6.64 0.75
N ASP A 91 17.53 -7.89 1.16
CA ASP A 91 17.12 -9.04 0.38
C ASP A 91 15.71 -9.43 0.81
N PHE A 92 14.86 -9.66 -0.17
CA PHE A 92 13.45 -9.95 0.02
C PHE A 92 13.06 -11.18 -0.78
N ASP A 93 12.38 -12.11 -0.11
CA ASP A 93 11.78 -13.29 -0.71
C ASP A 93 10.31 -13.35 -0.32
N ALA A 94 9.46 -13.69 -1.27
CA ALA A 94 8.03 -13.93 -1.03
C ALA A 94 7.60 -15.20 -1.71
N THR A 95 6.74 -15.97 -1.04
CA THR A 95 6.03 -17.11 -1.61
C THR A 95 4.55 -16.94 -1.30
N PHE A 96 3.76 -16.88 -2.36
CA PHE A 96 2.33 -16.68 -2.27
C PHE A 96 1.60 -18.02 -2.27
N GLY A 97 0.68 -18.20 -1.34
CA GLY A 97 -0.22 -19.33 -1.29
C GLY A 97 -1.67 -18.84 -1.32
N ASN A 98 -2.49 -19.43 -2.16
CA ASN A 98 -3.89 -19.07 -2.27
C ASN A 98 -4.72 -20.28 -2.69
N ASP A 99 -5.42 -20.87 -1.75
CA ASP A 99 -6.38 -21.95 -1.99
C ASP A 99 -7.82 -21.44 -2.23
N ASN A 100 -7.96 -20.13 -2.35
CA ASN A 100 -9.24 -19.48 -2.60
C ASN A 100 -9.72 -19.72 -4.03
N THR A 101 -10.95 -20.18 -4.19
CA THR A 101 -11.53 -20.57 -5.47
C THR A 101 -12.55 -19.57 -6.02
N PHE A 102 -12.94 -18.54 -5.29
CA PHE A 102 -14.00 -17.63 -5.74
C PHE A 102 -13.56 -16.70 -6.89
N CYS A 103 -12.30 -16.28 -6.96
CA CYS A 103 -11.80 -15.53 -8.10
C CYS A 103 -11.84 -16.33 -9.40
N PRO A 104 -11.34 -17.60 -9.49
CA PRO A 104 -11.50 -18.44 -10.66
C PRO A 104 -12.96 -18.67 -11.05
N GLN A 105 -13.86 -18.90 -10.07
CA GLN A 105 -15.28 -19.10 -10.33
C GLN A 105 -15.91 -17.81 -10.92
N GLN A 106 -15.61 -16.68 -10.32
CA GLN A 106 -16.11 -15.39 -10.81
C GLN A 106 -15.62 -15.09 -12.22
N ARG A 107 -14.35 -15.39 -12.51
CA ARG A 107 -13.76 -15.22 -13.83
C ARG A 107 -14.44 -16.10 -14.87
N ALA A 108 -14.69 -17.36 -14.55
CA ALA A 108 -15.40 -18.29 -15.43
C ALA A 108 -16.82 -17.81 -15.74
N LEU A 109 -17.55 -17.35 -14.70
CA LEU A 109 -18.91 -16.84 -14.86
C LEU A 109 -18.93 -15.55 -15.68
N GLN A 110 -18.15 -14.55 -15.31
CA GLN A 110 -18.18 -13.25 -15.98
C GLN A 110 -17.57 -13.31 -17.38
N GLY A 111 -16.54 -14.12 -17.57
CA GLY A 111 -15.90 -14.35 -18.87
C GLY A 111 -16.79 -15.08 -19.88
N SER A 112 -17.77 -15.86 -19.41
CA SER A 112 -18.79 -16.49 -20.28
C SER A 112 -20.05 -15.63 -20.44
N THR A 113 -20.23 -14.59 -19.65
CA THR A 113 -21.46 -13.77 -19.60
C THR A 113 -21.15 -12.26 -19.74
N LEU A 114 -21.17 -11.48 -18.65
CA LEU A 114 -21.14 -10.01 -18.69
C LEU A 114 -19.85 -9.42 -19.28
N LEU A 115 -18.76 -10.16 -19.38
CA LEU A 115 -17.53 -9.75 -20.06
C LEU A 115 -17.36 -10.40 -21.44
N ASN A 116 -18.29 -11.27 -21.86
CA ASN A 116 -18.25 -11.94 -23.15
C ASN A 116 -18.92 -11.09 -24.23
N PRO A 117 -18.21 -10.67 -25.29
CA PRO A 117 -18.79 -9.88 -26.37
C PRO A 117 -19.96 -10.57 -27.11
N THR A 118 -19.89 -11.90 -27.27
CA THR A 118 -20.94 -12.70 -27.91
C THR A 118 -22.21 -12.73 -27.08
N PHE A 119 -22.07 -12.89 -25.77
CA PHE A 119 -23.21 -12.85 -24.84
C PHE A 119 -23.83 -11.44 -24.85
N LEU A 120 -23.01 -10.41 -24.76
CA LEU A 120 -23.44 -9.00 -24.76
C LEU A 120 -24.11 -8.59 -26.07
N ALA A 121 -23.79 -9.24 -27.18
CA ALA A 121 -24.42 -8.93 -28.46
C ALA A 121 -25.95 -9.16 -28.46
N ASN A 122 -26.47 -9.98 -27.53
CA ASN A 122 -27.91 -10.25 -27.36
C ASN A 122 -28.65 -9.08 -26.67
N PHE A 123 -27.94 -8.07 -26.17
CA PHE A 123 -28.53 -6.93 -25.46
C PHE A 123 -28.42 -5.63 -26.29
N PRO A 124 -29.31 -4.66 -26.06
CA PRO A 124 -29.22 -3.34 -26.70
C PRO A 124 -27.84 -2.70 -26.49
N ALA A 125 -27.33 -2.06 -27.55
CA ALA A 125 -26.00 -1.46 -27.52
C ALA A 125 -25.81 -0.44 -26.38
N SER A 126 -26.87 0.26 -25.99
CA SER A 126 -26.86 1.20 -24.87
C SER A 126 -26.67 0.57 -23.49
N LEU A 127 -27.03 -0.70 -23.32
CA LEU A 127 -26.89 -1.43 -22.05
C LEU A 127 -25.55 -2.14 -21.89
N ARG A 128 -24.87 -2.46 -23.00
CA ARG A 128 -23.62 -3.25 -22.96
C ARG A 128 -22.54 -2.65 -22.09
N PRO A 129 -22.25 -1.34 -22.11
CA PRO A 129 -21.23 -0.77 -21.22
C PRO A 129 -21.57 -0.93 -19.73
N THR A 130 -22.84 -0.79 -19.37
CA THR A 130 -23.32 -0.97 -17.99
C THR A 130 -23.15 -2.42 -17.55
N LEU A 131 -23.54 -3.40 -18.39
CA LEU A 131 -23.39 -4.81 -18.09
C LEU A 131 -21.92 -5.20 -17.96
N GLN A 132 -21.05 -4.69 -18.82
CA GLN A 132 -19.60 -4.89 -18.72
C GLN A 132 -19.05 -4.29 -17.42
N GLY A 133 -19.50 -3.08 -17.04
CA GLY A 133 -19.13 -2.44 -15.79
C GLY A 133 -19.50 -3.28 -14.55
N LEU A 134 -20.69 -3.88 -14.55
CA LEU A 134 -21.13 -4.79 -13.48
C LEU A 134 -20.27 -6.05 -13.41
N GLY A 135 -20.01 -6.70 -14.55
CA GLY A 135 -19.14 -7.87 -14.63
C GLY A 135 -17.70 -7.56 -14.20
N GLY A 136 -17.14 -6.43 -14.64
CA GLY A 136 -15.82 -5.95 -14.24
C GLY A 136 -15.74 -5.63 -12.75
N GLY A 137 -16.77 -5.00 -12.18
CA GLY A 137 -16.86 -4.73 -10.75
C GLY A 137 -16.87 -6.00 -9.89
N LEU A 138 -17.69 -6.98 -10.26
CA LEU A 138 -17.73 -8.28 -9.59
C LEU A 138 -16.39 -9.00 -9.66
N LEU A 139 -15.73 -8.95 -10.82
CA LEU A 139 -14.41 -9.54 -11.01
C LEU A 139 -13.34 -8.86 -10.16
N ALA A 140 -13.33 -7.52 -10.14
CA ALA A 140 -12.41 -6.74 -9.31
C ALA A 140 -12.59 -7.06 -7.82
N LEU A 141 -13.84 -7.06 -7.32
CA LEU A 141 -14.13 -7.40 -5.93
C LEU A 141 -13.71 -8.82 -5.54
N SER A 142 -13.79 -9.78 -6.47
CA SER A 142 -13.45 -11.18 -6.21
C SER A 142 -11.96 -11.48 -6.35
N CYS A 143 -11.24 -10.73 -7.15
CA CYS A 143 -9.88 -11.07 -7.58
C CYS A 143 -8.81 -10.05 -7.19
N GLN A 144 -9.21 -8.93 -6.58
CA GLN A 144 -8.25 -7.90 -6.19
C GLN A 144 -7.37 -8.36 -5.02
N GLY A 145 -6.08 -8.05 -5.13
CA GLY A 145 -5.11 -8.26 -4.06
C GLY A 145 -5.06 -9.71 -3.58
N ASN A 146 -5.41 -9.93 -2.34
CA ASN A 146 -5.28 -11.21 -1.66
C ASN A 146 -6.21 -12.31 -2.18
N SER A 147 -7.21 -11.97 -2.98
CA SER A 147 -8.13 -12.93 -3.57
C SER A 147 -7.62 -13.53 -4.88
N THR A 148 -6.50 -13.06 -5.41
CA THR A 148 -5.98 -13.47 -6.72
C THR A 148 -5.32 -14.84 -6.64
N SER A 149 -5.93 -15.85 -7.28
CA SER A 149 -5.40 -17.22 -7.33
C SER A 149 -4.22 -17.38 -8.30
N GLU A 150 -4.01 -16.42 -9.19
CA GLU A 150 -2.89 -16.43 -10.14
C GLU A 150 -1.53 -16.33 -9.48
N LEU A 151 -1.47 -15.78 -8.27
CA LEU A 151 -0.25 -15.72 -7.49
C LEU A 151 0.00 -16.99 -6.67
N ASP A 152 -0.94 -17.96 -6.68
CA ASP A 152 -0.77 -19.20 -5.93
C ASP A 152 0.45 -19.99 -6.42
N GLY A 153 1.30 -20.37 -5.49
CA GLY A 153 2.56 -21.07 -5.78
C GLY A 153 3.65 -20.19 -6.40
N VAL A 154 3.41 -18.90 -6.64
CA VAL A 154 4.45 -18.00 -7.17
C VAL A 154 5.43 -17.64 -6.07
N SER A 155 6.73 -17.81 -6.37
CA SER A 155 7.83 -17.33 -5.54
C SER A 155 8.59 -16.26 -6.29
N LEU A 156 8.97 -15.20 -5.58
CA LEU A 156 9.77 -14.11 -6.13
C LEU A 156 10.82 -13.66 -5.11
N SER A 157 11.89 -13.09 -5.63
CA SER A 157 12.94 -12.47 -4.83
C SER A 157 13.37 -11.16 -5.46
N ASP A 158 13.83 -10.24 -4.65
CA ASP A 158 14.38 -8.97 -5.09
C ASP A 158 15.39 -8.44 -4.06
N THR A 159 16.28 -7.56 -4.52
CA THR A 159 17.29 -6.96 -3.67
C THR A 159 17.27 -5.45 -3.86
N ARG A 160 17.14 -4.72 -2.76
CA ARG A 160 17.25 -3.26 -2.74
C ARG A 160 18.56 -2.84 -2.08
N LYS A 161 19.30 -1.96 -2.76
CA LYS A 161 20.53 -1.37 -2.23
C LYS A 161 20.38 0.14 -2.15
N GLU A 162 20.84 0.68 -1.03
CA GLU A 162 20.79 2.11 -0.74
C GLU A 162 22.08 2.54 -0.06
N ASP A 163 22.49 3.76 -0.35
CA ASP A 163 23.55 4.44 0.38
C ASP A 163 23.13 5.87 0.65
N GLU A 164 23.44 6.36 1.84
CA GLU A 164 23.04 7.71 2.24
C GLU A 164 24.07 8.33 3.18
N PHE A 165 24.29 9.64 3.00
CA PHE A 165 25.01 10.48 3.92
C PHE A 165 24.05 11.21 4.85
N THR A 166 24.24 11.01 6.14
CA THR A 166 23.51 11.74 7.18
C THR A 166 24.49 12.50 8.06
N GLY A 167 24.01 13.50 8.74
CA GLY A 167 24.91 14.26 9.59
C GLY A 167 24.23 15.38 10.34
N THR A 168 25.03 16.05 11.14
CA THR A 168 24.59 17.22 11.91
C THR A 168 25.70 18.25 11.99
N ALA A 169 25.30 19.52 12.00
CA ALA A 169 26.18 20.65 12.31
C ALA A 169 25.47 21.53 13.34
N VAL A 170 26.08 21.77 14.47
CA VAL A 170 25.52 22.61 15.55
C VAL A 170 26.54 23.68 15.94
N LEU A 171 26.20 24.93 15.66
CA LEU A 171 26.95 26.08 16.17
C LEU A 171 26.33 26.55 17.48
N SER A 172 27.09 26.50 18.54
CA SER A 172 26.68 26.91 19.88
C SER A 172 27.49 28.10 20.36
N PHE A 173 26.81 29.10 20.88
CA PHE A 173 27.42 30.31 21.42
C PHE A 173 26.86 30.66 22.81
N LYS A 174 27.74 30.94 23.76
CA LYS A 174 27.42 31.39 25.12
C LYS A 174 27.76 32.88 25.30
N PRO A 175 26.82 33.79 24.97
CA PRO A 175 27.05 35.22 25.17
C PRO A 175 27.38 35.55 26.63
N THR A 176 26.74 34.86 27.56
CA THR A 176 26.98 34.92 29.00
C THR A 176 27.02 33.51 29.59
N ASP A 177 27.46 33.37 30.85
CA ASP A 177 27.48 32.07 31.52
C ASP A 177 26.07 31.46 31.73
N ARG A 178 25.03 32.29 31.62
CA ARG A 178 23.62 31.91 31.81
C ARG A 178 22.82 31.79 30.52
N LEU A 179 23.39 32.20 29.39
CA LEU A 179 22.68 32.16 28.11
C LEU A 179 23.47 31.34 27.10
N LEU A 180 22.83 30.29 26.58
CA LEU A 180 23.29 29.51 25.43
C LEU A 180 22.36 29.79 24.26
N THR A 181 22.90 30.14 23.12
CA THR A 181 22.20 30.20 21.84
C THR A 181 22.81 29.16 20.90
N TYR A 182 22.00 28.62 20.00
CA TYR A 182 22.47 27.67 19.01
C TYR A 182 21.68 27.74 17.71
N ALA A 183 22.34 27.31 16.64
CA ALA A 183 21.74 27.02 15.38
C ALA A 183 22.21 25.63 14.93
N SER A 184 21.30 24.80 14.42
CA SER A 184 21.63 23.48 13.97
C SER A 184 21.02 23.17 12.60
N TYR A 185 21.73 22.34 11.87
CA TYR A 185 21.25 21.64 10.70
C TYR A 185 21.51 20.16 10.90
N SER A 186 20.52 19.33 10.57
CA SER A 186 20.71 17.89 10.54
C SER A 186 20.00 17.28 9.36
N ARG A 187 20.65 16.28 8.76
CA ARG A 187 20.09 15.41 7.73
C ARG A 187 19.99 14.01 8.27
N GLY A 188 18.78 13.45 8.22
CA GLY A 188 18.47 12.08 8.57
C GLY A 188 17.88 11.32 7.40
N TYR A 189 17.82 9.99 7.50
CA TYR A 189 17.12 9.16 6.54
C TYR A 189 16.45 7.98 7.23
N LYS A 190 15.44 7.45 6.57
CA LYS A 190 14.80 6.18 6.86
C LYS A 190 14.87 5.32 5.61
N ALA A 191 15.43 4.14 5.74
CA ALA A 191 15.62 3.26 4.59
C ALA A 191 14.28 2.90 3.93
N GLY A 192 14.32 2.73 2.62
CA GLY A 192 13.26 2.11 1.84
C GLY A 192 13.14 0.62 2.15
N GLY A 193 12.28 -0.05 1.45
CA GLY A 193 12.05 -1.48 1.67
C GLY A 193 11.03 -2.05 0.70
N PHE A 194 10.36 -3.12 1.15
CA PHE A 194 9.35 -3.81 0.39
C PHE A 194 8.01 -3.74 1.10
N ASN A 195 6.97 -3.42 0.34
CA ASN A 195 5.60 -3.48 0.78
C ASN A 195 5.13 -4.95 0.76
N LEU A 196 4.40 -5.37 1.79
CA LEU A 196 3.89 -6.74 1.89
C LEU A 196 2.49 -6.89 1.25
N ASP A 197 2.00 -5.86 0.60
CA ASP A 197 0.73 -5.91 -0.11
C ASP A 197 0.94 -6.43 -1.53
N ARG A 198 0.53 -7.68 -1.76
CA ARG A 198 0.62 -8.37 -3.05
C ARG A 198 -0.29 -7.77 -4.14
N SER A 199 -1.21 -6.88 -3.81
CA SER A 199 -2.13 -6.27 -4.78
C SER A 199 -1.41 -5.50 -5.89
N ALA A 200 -0.21 -4.98 -5.60
CA ALA A 200 0.63 -4.30 -6.59
C ALA A 200 1.24 -5.24 -7.65
N LEU A 201 1.23 -6.56 -7.43
CA LEU A 201 1.88 -7.53 -8.31
C LEU A 201 0.97 -8.04 -9.43
N SER A 202 -0.33 -7.90 -9.32
CA SER A 202 -1.26 -8.43 -10.30
C SER A 202 -2.33 -7.42 -10.68
N ASN A 203 -2.76 -7.49 -11.94
CA ASN A 203 -3.91 -6.74 -12.40
C ASN A 203 -5.13 -7.67 -12.36
N PRO A 204 -6.18 -7.36 -11.57
CA PRO A 204 -7.35 -8.22 -11.44
C PRO A 204 -8.14 -8.41 -12.76
N VAL A 205 -7.91 -7.57 -13.75
CA VAL A 205 -8.58 -7.64 -15.05
C VAL A 205 -7.79 -8.44 -16.08
N THR A 206 -6.47 -8.26 -16.14
CA THR A 206 -5.62 -8.90 -17.16
C THR A 206 -5.04 -10.24 -16.74
N PHE A 207 -4.81 -10.45 -15.43
CA PHE A 207 -4.31 -11.71 -14.85
C PHE A 207 -3.11 -12.32 -15.58
N ASN A 208 -2.12 -11.54 -15.86
CA ASN A 208 -0.93 -12.02 -16.55
C ASN A 208 0.23 -12.19 -15.55
N VAL A 209 0.46 -13.43 -15.12
CA VAL A 209 1.57 -13.77 -14.21
C VAL A 209 2.96 -13.51 -14.81
N ASN A 210 3.08 -13.47 -16.14
CA ASN A 210 4.37 -13.21 -16.80
C ASN A 210 4.81 -11.75 -16.68
N THR A 211 3.96 -10.87 -16.16
CA THR A 211 4.27 -9.45 -15.95
C THR A 211 4.47 -9.11 -14.47
N ILE A 212 4.60 -10.11 -13.59
CA ILE A 212 4.90 -9.88 -12.18
C ILE A 212 6.31 -9.29 -12.06
N ASP A 213 6.36 -8.08 -11.54
CA ASP A 213 7.62 -7.39 -11.28
C ASP A 213 7.73 -7.11 -9.77
N PRO A 214 8.66 -7.77 -9.07
CA PRO A 214 8.84 -7.57 -7.62
C PRO A 214 9.25 -6.14 -7.27
N SER A 215 9.81 -5.37 -8.21
CA SER A 215 10.14 -3.97 -7.99
C SER A 215 8.91 -3.09 -7.68
N ASN A 216 7.70 -3.54 -8.07
CA ASN A 216 6.45 -2.87 -7.71
C ASN A 216 6.14 -2.92 -6.19
N LEU A 217 6.80 -3.80 -5.45
CA LEU A 217 6.71 -3.84 -3.99
C LEU A 217 7.69 -2.89 -3.32
N GLN A 218 8.68 -2.35 -4.05
CA GLN A 218 9.67 -1.47 -3.45
C GLN A 218 9.09 -0.09 -3.17
N PHE A 219 9.50 0.50 -2.04
CA PHE A 219 9.31 1.90 -1.74
C PHE A 219 10.65 2.58 -1.43
N ALA A 220 10.77 3.84 -1.83
CA ALA A 220 11.99 4.62 -1.71
C ALA A 220 12.32 4.99 -0.26
N GLN A 221 13.59 5.26 0.00
CA GLN A 221 14.03 5.85 1.26
C GLN A 221 13.42 7.25 1.46
N GLU A 222 13.11 7.56 2.70
CA GLU A 222 12.72 8.90 3.14
C GLU A 222 13.93 9.65 3.67
N THR A 223 14.07 10.91 3.32
CA THR A 223 15.08 11.80 3.89
C THR A 223 14.43 12.99 4.55
N VAL A 224 15.07 13.50 5.58
CA VAL A 224 14.65 14.71 6.29
C VAL A 224 15.83 15.66 6.45
N ASP A 225 15.62 16.91 6.06
CA ASP A 225 16.50 18.04 6.37
C ASP A 225 15.84 18.89 7.46
N ALA A 226 16.50 19.04 8.60
CA ALA A 226 15.97 19.73 9.75
C ALA A 226 16.89 20.91 10.12
N TYR A 227 16.28 22.07 10.30
CA TYR A 227 16.90 23.31 10.72
C TYR A 227 16.29 23.75 12.04
N GLU A 228 17.12 24.11 13.01
CA GLU A 228 16.65 24.58 14.30
C GLU A 228 17.52 25.73 14.80
N ILE A 229 16.88 26.72 15.39
CA ILE A 229 17.54 27.78 16.18
C ILE A 229 16.93 27.81 17.56
N GLY A 230 17.75 28.04 18.58
CA GLY A 230 17.25 28.05 19.93
C GLY A 230 18.10 28.87 20.88
N ALA A 231 17.50 29.15 22.04
CA ALA A 231 18.14 29.81 23.16
C ALA A 231 17.72 29.16 24.48
N LYS A 232 18.68 28.97 25.38
CA LYS A 232 18.48 28.44 26.72
C LYS A 232 19.03 29.44 27.71
N TYR A 233 18.18 29.94 28.57
CA TYR A 233 18.58 30.86 29.63
C TYR A 233 18.39 30.20 30.99
N ASP A 234 19.44 30.17 31.77
CA ASP A 234 19.46 29.62 33.13
C ASP A 234 19.47 30.75 34.13
N GLY A 235 18.30 31.09 34.65
CA GLY A 235 18.12 32.08 35.71
C GLY A 235 18.48 31.50 37.09
N ARG A 236 18.37 32.32 38.12
CA ARG A 236 18.68 31.88 39.48
C ARG A 236 17.67 30.82 39.98
N ASP A 237 16.39 31.07 39.73
CA ASP A 237 15.26 30.25 40.22
C ASP A 237 14.34 29.70 39.10
N TRP A 238 14.70 29.92 37.85
CA TRP A 238 13.92 29.49 36.68
C TRP A 238 14.81 29.30 35.46
N THR A 239 14.38 28.44 34.53
CA THR A 239 15.04 28.18 33.24
C THR A 239 14.04 28.42 32.14
N LEU A 240 14.46 29.08 31.06
CA LEU A 240 13.67 29.27 29.85
C LEU A 240 14.38 28.65 28.66
N THR A 241 13.66 27.85 27.91
CA THR A 241 14.12 27.29 26.63
C THR A 241 13.15 27.67 25.53
N LEU A 242 13.66 28.26 24.46
CA LEU A 242 12.92 28.60 23.25
C LEU A 242 13.62 27.96 22.07
N ALA A 243 12.84 27.35 21.15
CA ALA A 243 13.34 26.84 19.90
C ALA A 243 12.32 27.09 18.78
N GLY A 244 12.83 27.34 17.57
CA GLY A 244 12.09 27.38 16.34
C GLY A 244 12.73 26.41 15.35
N PHE A 245 11.94 25.61 14.65
CA PHE A 245 12.46 24.63 13.73
C PHE A 245 11.67 24.57 12.42
N ARG A 246 12.32 24.05 11.39
CA ARG A 246 11.74 23.70 10.08
C ARG A 246 12.27 22.33 9.69
N GLN A 247 11.39 21.47 9.20
CA GLN A 247 11.74 20.15 8.69
C GLN A 247 11.18 19.98 7.27
N GLU A 248 12.01 19.44 6.38
CA GLU A 248 11.68 19.17 4.98
C GLU A 248 11.87 17.68 4.72
N PHE A 249 10.78 17.01 4.37
CA PHE A 249 10.79 15.59 4.07
C PHE A 249 10.77 15.37 2.56
N SER A 250 11.54 14.40 2.10
CA SER A 250 11.48 13.88 0.74
C SER A 250 11.12 12.40 0.77
N ASN A 251 10.24 11.97 -0.14
CA ASN A 251 9.71 10.61 -0.20
C ASN A 251 9.09 10.14 1.13
N PHE A 252 8.27 11.01 1.73
CA PHE A 252 7.65 10.74 3.03
C PHE A 252 6.88 9.41 3.01
N GLN A 253 7.26 8.49 3.90
CA GLN A 253 6.67 7.15 3.99
C GLN A 253 5.42 7.19 4.87
N LEU A 254 4.26 7.14 4.25
CA LEU A 254 2.97 7.09 4.92
C LEU A 254 2.28 5.76 4.62
N ASN A 255 1.88 5.03 5.65
CA ASN A 255 1.00 3.89 5.49
C ASN A 255 -0.44 4.39 5.43
N THR A 256 -1.08 4.24 4.29
CA THR A 256 -2.52 4.48 4.13
C THR A 256 -3.22 3.14 4.00
N PHE A 257 -4.30 2.96 4.74
CA PHE A 257 -5.22 1.84 4.56
C PHE A 257 -6.34 2.33 3.62
N ASN A 258 -6.46 1.70 2.48
CA ASN A 258 -7.56 1.91 1.54
C ASN A 258 -8.69 0.91 1.81
#